data_fcb496d5a67d8bc60748ee8b8fe054d5
#
_entry.id   fcb496d5a67d8bc60748ee8b8fe054d5
#
_cell.length_a   1.000
_cell.length_b   1.000
_cell.length_c   1.000
_cell.angle_alpha   90.00
_cell.angle_beta   90.00
_cell.angle_gamma   90.00
#
_symmetry.space_group_name_H-M   'P 1'
#
loop_
_entity.id
_entity.type
_entity.pdbx_description
1 polymer ?
#
loop_
_entity_poly.entity_id
_entity_poly.type
_entity_poly.pdbx_seq_one_letter_code
_entity_poly.pdbx_strand_id
1 'polypeptide(L)'
;MLNLKEAIKKSLRFLLFDNSCTSCHNTLDREGFICSKCLKNLKREAYLKNKENFFYVFIYEKAVRQIIADYKLRNRKDLAKDLAYLIQKPFFQLLEREKIDVIIPVPISDERMLERGFNQIEYLLELLSVNYKKIQRIKDTKHMYSLKDVKKRAKNVKNVFKNKLNLTDKNVLIVDDVVTSGATIRSICEELEKTNENINIKVFSIAMARHFINN
;
A
#
# COMPACT_ATOMS: atom_id res chain seq x y z
N MET A 1 3.75 -0.89 38.50
CA MET A 1 4.37 0.45 38.59
C MET A 1 4.71 0.90 37.16
N LEU A 2 3.98 1.84 36.60
CA LEU A 2 4.34 2.46 35.32
C LEU A 2 5.66 3.21 35.53
N ASN A 3 6.66 2.91 34.69
CA ASN A 3 7.97 3.53 34.76
C ASN A 3 7.80 5.04 34.51
N LEU A 4 8.33 5.89 35.41
CA LEU A 4 8.24 7.35 35.34
C LEU A 4 8.66 7.91 33.97
N LYS A 5 9.61 7.24 33.29
CA LYS A 5 10.03 7.56 31.92
C LYS A 5 8.93 7.35 30.88
N GLU A 6 8.07 6.34 31.05
CA GLU A 6 6.93 6.10 30.16
C GLU A 6 5.82 7.12 30.38
N ALA A 7 5.56 7.51 31.63
CA ALA A 7 4.61 8.55 31.97
C ALA A 7 5.03 9.91 31.40
N ILE A 8 6.31 10.28 31.53
CA ILE A 8 6.88 11.53 30.97
C ILE A 8 6.83 11.50 29.43
N LYS A 9 7.16 10.36 28.80
CA LYS A 9 7.09 10.19 27.36
C LYS A 9 5.65 10.31 26.83
N LYS A 10 4.70 9.79 27.59
CA LYS A 10 3.26 9.89 27.29
C LYS A 10 2.75 11.32 27.42
N SER A 11 3.17 12.06 28.45
CA SER A 11 2.80 13.45 28.68
C SER A 11 3.41 14.41 27.65
N LEU A 12 4.68 14.22 27.27
CA LEU A 12 5.34 14.98 26.21
C LEU A 12 4.71 14.73 24.83
N ARG A 13 4.30 13.50 24.56
CA ARG A 13 3.60 13.16 23.32
C ARG A 13 2.22 13.85 23.24
N PHE A 14 1.50 13.95 24.37
CA PHE A 14 0.23 14.64 24.48
C PHE A 14 0.34 16.17 24.22
N LEU A 15 1.47 16.77 24.59
CA LEU A 15 1.72 18.20 24.44
C LEU A 15 2.26 18.60 23.07
N LEU A 16 2.96 17.68 22.37
CA LEU A 16 3.71 17.98 21.15
C LEU A 16 3.11 17.40 19.88
N PHE A 17 2.19 16.43 19.96
CA PHE A 17 1.62 15.74 18.80
C PHE A 17 0.10 15.70 18.88
N ASP A 18 -0.53 15.76 17.72
CA ASP A 18 -1.95 15.49 17.56
C ASP A 18 -2.28 14.09 18.08
N ASN A 19 -2.98 14.01 19.20
CA ASN A 19 -3.34 12.78 19.88
C ASN A 19 -4.76 12.29 19.46
N SER A 20 -5.16 12.61 18.25
CA SER A 20 -6.45 12.22 17.69
C SER A 20 -6.34 10.97 16.82
N CYS A 21 -7.39 10.18 16.85
CA CYS A 21 -7.53 9.01 15.99
C CYS A 21 -7.72 9.42 14.54
N THR A 22 -6.87 8.94 13.63
CA THR A 22 -6.95 9.17 12.18
C THR A 22 -8.33 8.80 11.59
N SER A 23 -9.05 7.84 12.18
CA SER A 23 -10.34 7.36 11.68
C SER A 23 -11.56 8.14 12.18
N CYS A 24 -11.60 8.50 13.47
CA CYS A 24 -12.79 9.10 14.09
C CYS A 24 -12.52 10.45 14.78
N HIS A 25 -11.27 10.91 14.79
CA HIS A 25 -10.80 12.14 15.40
C HIS A 25 -10.96 12.25 16.93
N ASN A 26 -11.48 11.21 17.60
CA ASN A 26 -11.51 11.16 19.06
C ASN A 26 -10.10 10.94 19.62
N THR A 27 -9.90 11.29 20.89
CA THR A 27 -8.65 11.08 21.61
C THR A 27 -8.23 9.59 21.56
N LEU A 28 -6.94 9.34 21.33
CA LEU A 28 -6.38 7.99 21.30
C LEU A 28 -6.34 7.40 22.71
N ASP A 29 -6.80 6.15 22.84
CA ASP A 29 -6.81 5.33 24.05
C ASP A 29 -5.65 4.31 24.08
N ARG A 30 -4.79 4.32 23.05
CA ARG A 30 -3.64 3.42 22.88
C ARG A 30 -2.49 4.11 22.16
N GLU A 31 -1.30 3.49 22.20
CA GLU A 31 -0.22 3.87 21.30
C GLU A 31 -0.58 3.55 19.84
N GLY A 32 -0.24 4.46 18.92
CA GLY A 32 -0.56 4.35 17.50
C GLY A 32 -1.29 5.58 17.00
N PHE A 33 -2.02 5.44 15.89
CA PHE A 33 -2.76 6.51 15.23
C PHE A 33 -4.24 6.16 15.04
N ILE A 34 -4.66 4.95 15.43
CA ILE A 34 -6.05 4.49 15.36
C ILE A 34 -6.47 4.05 16.75
N CYS A 35 -7.57 4.55 17.29
CA CYS A 35 -8.08 4.16 18.61
C CYS A 35 -8.56 2.70 18.63
N SER A 36 -8.62 2.08 19.81
CA SER A 36 -8.99 0.68 19.98
C SER A 36 -10.35 0.34 19.34
N LYS A 37 -11.34 1.22 19.49
CA LYS A 37 -12.69 1.04 18.90
C LYS A 37 -12.63 0.98 17.37
N CYS A 38 -11.95 1.95 16.74
CA CYS A 38 -11.82 2.00 15.28
C CYS A 38 -11.02 0.83 14.75
N LEU A 39 -9.90 0.47 15.41
CA LEU A 39 -9.07 -0.67 15.02
C LEU A 39 -9.86 -1.99 15.08
N LYS A 40 -10.65 -2.20 16.14
CA LYS A 40 -11.53 -3.37 16.27
C LYS A 40 -12.58 -3.44 15.16
N ASN A 41 -13.20 -2.31 14.81
CA ASN A 41 -14.17 -2.25 13.72
C ASN A 41 -13.54 -2.56 12.37
N LEU A 42 -12.40 -1.92 12.05
CA LEU A 42 -11.65 -2.21 10.83
C LEU A 42 -11.21 -3.68 10.76
N LYS A 43 -10.79 -4.27 11.90
CA LYS A 43 -10.39 -5.69 11.93
C LYS A 43 -11.52 -6.65 11.59
N ARG A 44 -12.76 -6.33 11.96
CA ARG A 44 -13.94 -7.13 11.60
C ARG A 44 -14.23 -7.09 10.10
N GLU A 45 -13.90 -5.99 9.42
CA GLU A 45 -14.08 -5.80 7.98
C GLU A 45 -12.86 -6.27 7.16
N ALA A 46 -11.75 -6.59 7.84
CA ALA A 46 -10.48 -6.94 7.24
C ALA A 46 -10.47 -8.41 6.79
N TYR A 47 -11.09 -8.71 5.65
CA TYR A 47 -11.05 -10.01 4.99
C TYR A 47 -10.66 -9.87 3.53
N LEU A 48 -10.12 -10.94 2.95
CA LEU A 48 -9.69 -10.96 1.57
C LEU A 48 -10.88 -10.93 0.63
N LYS A 49 -10.91 -9.94 -0.24
CA LYS A 49 -11.87 -9.77 -1.33
C LYS A 49 -11.11 -9.86 -2.65
N ASN A 50 -11.79 -10.22 -3.73
CA ASN A 50 -11.18 -10.21 -5.06
C ASN A 50 -12.16 -9.76 -6.15
N LYS A 51 -11.57 -9.23 -7.20
CA LYS A 51 -12.15 -9.06 -8.52
C LYS A 51 -11.11 -9.56 -9.52
N GLU A 52 -11.40 -10.66 -10.20
CA GLU A 52 -10.45 -11.31 -11.11
C GLU A 52 -9.09 -11.58 -10.42
N ASN A 53 -8.00 -11.08 -10.97
CA ASN A 53 -6.64 -11.18 -10.43
C ASN A 53 -6.29 -10.11 -9.39
N PHE A 54 -7.24 -9.24 -9.03
CA PHE A 54 -7.04 -8.18 -8.05
C PHE A 54 -7.63 -8.58 -6.70
N PHE A 55 -6.80 -8.57 -5.68
CA PHE A 55 -7.15 -8.88 -4.29
C PHE A 55 -7.03 -7.63 -3.43
N TYR A 56 -7.97 -7.43 -2.54
CA TYR A 56 -8.00 -6.26 -1.67
C TYR A 56 -8.68 -6.57 -0.33
N VAL A 57 -8.44 -5.69 0.65
CA VAL A 57 -9.01 -5.85 1.99
C VAL A 57 -10.16 -4.86 2.21
N PHE A 58 -9.97 -3.61 1.83
CA PHE A 58 -10.93 -2.54 2.08
C PHE A 58 -11.42 -1.87 0.80
N ILE A 59 -12.58 -1.22 0.87
CA ILE A 59 -13.00 -0.23 -0.12
C ILE A 59 -12.32 1.09 0.22
N TYR A 60 -11.76 1.78 -0.78
CA TYR A 60 -11.04 3.05 -0.62
C TYR A 60 -12.00 4.22 -0.39
N GLU A 61 -12.60 4.28 0.80
CA GLU A 61 -13.59 5.29 1.19
C GLU A 61 -13.42 5.68 2.66
N LYS A 62 -14.03 6.82 3.04
CA LYS A 62 -14.17 7.27 4.44
C LYS A 62 -12.87 7.12 5.25
N ALA A 63 -12.93 6.44 6.37
CA ALA A 63 -11.82 6.23 7.29
C ALA A 63 -10.60 5.55 6.64
N VAL A 64 -10.81 4.56 5.76
CA VAL A 64 -9.72 3.87 5.07
C VAL A 64 -8.94 4.83 4.17
N ARG A 65 -9.64 5.71 3.45
CA ARG A 65 -9.02 6.75 2.62
C ARG A 65 -8.16 7.69 3.46
N GLN A 66 -8.66 8.13 4.62
CA GLN A 66 -7.91 9.00 5.52
C GLN A 66 -6.68 8.29 6.10
N ILE A 67 -6.82 7.06 6.58
CA ILE A 67 -5.73 6.26 7.13
C ILE A 67 -4.59 6.08 6.09
N ILE A 68 -4.92 5.74 4.85
CA ILE A 68 -3.92 5.54 3.80
C ILE A 68 -3.29 6.89 3.38
N ALA A 69 -4.06 7.98 3.36
CA ALA A 69 -3.52 9.31 3.09
C ALA A 69 -2.53 9.73 4.17
N ASP A 70 -2.87 9.57 5.44
CA ASP A 70 -2.00 9.89 6.57
C ASP A 70 -0.75 8.99 6.60
N TYR A 71 -0.88 7.71 6.25
CA TYR A 71 0.25 6.79 6.18
C TYR A 71 1.32 7.25 5.16
N LYS A 72 0.93 7.99 4.15
CA LYS A 72 1.85 8.57 3.15
C LYS A 72 2.64 9.77 3.68
N LEU A 73 2.30 10.29 4.86
CA LEU A 73 3.04 11.39 5.50
C LEU A 73 4.25 10.85 6.28
N ARG A 74 5.38 11.57 6.19
CA ARG A 74 6.64 11.17 6.83
C ARG A 74 6.50 10.94 8.34
N ASN A 75 5.76 11.80 9.03
CA ASN A 75 5.56 11.75 10.48
C ASN A 75 4.53 10.72 10.95
N ARG A 76 3.87 10.00 10.02
CA ARG A 76 2.84 8.99 10.30
C ARG A 76 3.28 7.57 9.88
N LYS A 77 4.58 7.35 9.69
CA LYS A 77 5.14 6.04 9.26
C LYS A 77 4.68 4.87 10.16
N ASP A 78 4.52 5.11 11.46
CA ASP A 78 4.08 4.08 12.42
C ASP A 78 2.62 3.59 12.22
N LEU A 79 1.80 4.28 11.39
CA LEU A 79 0.51 3.72 10.92
C LEU A 79 0.68 2.36 10.22
N ALA A 80 1.87 2.07 9.69
CA ALA A 80 2.18 0.77 9.11
C ALA A 80 1.95 -0.39 10.07
N LYS A 81 2.16 -0.20 11.38
CA LYS A 81 1.94 -1.23 12.40
C LYS A 81 0.47 -1.60 12.51
N ASP A 82 -0.42 -0.60 12.53
CA ASP A 82 -1.87 -0.82 12.54
C ASP A 82 -2.35 -1.42 11.22
N LEU A 83 -1.82 -0.95 10.07
CA LEU A 83 -2.14 -1.51 8.76
C LEU A 83 -1.65 -2.97 8.63
N ALA A 84 -0.42 -3.28 9.04
CA ALA A 84 0.11 -4.64 9.05
C ALA A 84 -0.78 -5.58 9.89
N TYR A 85 -1.16 -5.15 11.10
CA TYR A 85 -2.08 -5.91 11.95
C TYR A 85 -3.43 -6.18 11.26
N LEU A 86 -3.98 -5.20 10.54
CA LEU A 86 -5.24 -5.35 9.85
C LEU A 86 -5.16 -6.34 8.68
N ILE A 87 -4.11 -6.22 7.85
CA ILE A 87 -4.01 -6.97 6.60
C ILE A 87 -3.26 -8.32 6.73
N GLN A 88 -2.56 -8.58 7.83
CA GLN A 88 -1.73 -9.77 7.98
C GLN A 88 -2.46 -11.08 7.61
N LYS A 89 -3.61 -11.34 8.22
CA LYS A 89 -4.37 -12.56 7.95
C LYS A 89 -4.81 -12.69 6.48
N PRO A 90 -5.50 -11.70 5.87
CA PRO A 90 -5.89 -11.80 4.47
C PRO A 90 -4.70 -11.85 3.50
N PHE A 91 -3.58 -11.19 3.83
CA PHE A 91 -2.39 -11.22 3.00
C PHE A 91 -1.76 -12.62 2.96
N PHE A 92 -1.53 -13.26 4.11
CA PHE A 92 -0.97 -14.62 4.14
C PHE A 92 -1.92 -15.67 3.55
N GLN A 93 -3.24 -15.52 3.74
CA GLN A 93 -4.24 -16.36 3.04
C GLN A 93 -4.10 -16.28 1.52
N LEU A 94 -3.83 -15.09 0.98
CA LEU A 94 -3.58 -14.93 -0.45
C LEU A 94 -2.30 -15.63 -0.90
N LEU A 95 -1.19 -15.44 -0.18
CA LEU A 95 0.09 -16.05 -0.53
C LEU A 95 -0.02 -17.57 -0.65
N GLU A 96 -0.68 -18.19 0.32
CA GLU A 96 -0.89 -19.64 0.36
C GLU A 96 -1.84 -20.10 -0.76
N ARG A 97 -2.99 -19.43 -0.92
CA ARG A 97 -4.02 -19.82 -1.90
C ARG A 97 -3.52 -19.73 -3.33
N GLU A 98 -2.83 -18.65 -3.69
CA GLU A 98 -2.34 -18.41 -5.04
C GLU A 98 -0.91 -18.94 -5.26
N LYS A 99 -0.31 -19.63 -4.27
CA LYS A 99 1.05 -20.21 -4.33
C LYS A 99 2.08 -19.21 -4.84
N ILE A 100 2.13 -18.02 -4.24
CA ILE A 100 2.97 -16.91 -4.69
C ILE A 100 4.46 -17.23 -4.51
N ASP A 101 5.22 -17.17 -5.60
CA ASP A 101 6.68 -17.38 -5.62
C ASP A 101 7.45 -16.07 -5.36
N VAL A 102 6.97 -14.95 -5.91
CA VAL A 102 7.67 -13.67 -5.87
C VAL A 102 6.71 -12.54 -5.56
N ILE A 103 7.11 -11.68 -4.63
CA ILE A 103 6.36 -10.46 -4.26
C ILE A 103 7.12 -9.25 -4.78
N ILE A 104 6.40 -8.32 -5.42
CA ILE A 104 6.96 -7.09 -5.99
C ILE A 104 6.15 -5.90 -5.45
N PRO A 105 6.71 -5.08 -4.55
CA PRO A 105 6.10 -3.81 -4.16
C PRO A 105 6.12 -2.83 -5.34
N VAL A 106 5.03 -2.09 -5.52
CA VAL A 106 4.98 -1.01 -6.53
C VAL A 106 6.03 0.05 -6.20
N PRO A 107 6.97 0.35 -7.14
CA PRO A 107 7.97 1.36 -6.91
C PRO A 107 7.36 2.77 -6.90
N ILE A 108 7.72 3.58 -5.92
CA ILE A 108 7.37 5.00 -5.89
C ILE A 108 8.36 5.83 -6.71
N SER A 109 7.99 7.07 -7.08
CA SER A 109 8.87 8.00 -7.75
C SER A 109 9.93 8.57 -6.79
N ASP A 110 11.06 9.07 -7.34
CA ASP A 110 12.09 9.73 -6.55
C ASP A 110 11.54 10.94 -5.80
N GLU A 111 10.65 11.72 -6.43
CA GLU A 111 9.92 12.83 -5.79
C GLU A 111 9.18 12.35 -4.52
N ARG A 112 8.41 11.26 -4.63
CA ARG A 112 7.69 10.68 -3.47
C ARG A 112 8.64 10.09 -2.43
N MET A 113 9.78 9.54 -2.86
CA MET A 113 10.80 9.05 -1.94
C MET A 113 11.40 10.21 -1.12
N LEU A 114 11.67 11.35 -1.75
CA LEU A 114 12.14 12.57 -1.07
C LEU A 114 11.09 13.13 -0.11
N GLU A 115 9.82 13.21 -0.53
CA GLU A 115 8.72 13.69 0.31
C GLU A 115 8.48 12.80 1.52
N ARG A 116 8.38 11.48 1.32
CA ARG A 116 7.96 10.51 2.33
C ARG A 116 9.12 9.97 3.16
N GLY A 117 10.32 9.86 2.54
CA GLY A 117 11.50 9.25 3.12
C GLY A 117 11.47 7.72 3.15
N PHE A 118 10.43 7.07 2.59
CA PHE A 118 10.28 5.62 2.53
C PHE A 118 9.26 5.19 1.47
N ASN A 119 9.39 3.95 0.98
CA ASN A 119 8.35 3.29 0.22
C ASN A 119 7.38 2.62 1.21
N GLN A 120 6.13 3.06 1.23
CA GLN A 120 5.11 2.59 2.18
C GLN A 120 4.83 1.08 2.06
N ILE A 121 4.93 0.50 0.87
CA ILE A 121 4.68 -0.93 0.67
C ILE A 121 5.88 -1.77 1.08
N GLU A 122 7.10 -1.35 0.76
CA GLU A 122 8.31 -2.03 1.23
C GLU A 122 8.33 -2.09 2.75
N TYR A 123 8.10 -0.96 3.42
CA TYR A 123 8.06 -0.91 4.88
C TYR A 123 6.95 -1.79 5.49
N LEU A 124 5.80 -1.87 4.84
CA LEU A 124 4.72 -2.75 5.27
C LEU A 124 5.10 -4.23 5.15
N LEU A 125 5.74 -4.63 4.03
CA LEU A 125 6.22 -6.00 3.81
C LEU A 125 7.32 -6.38 4.80
N GLU A 126 8.21 -5.44 5.16
CA GLU A 126 9.22 -5.64 6.22
C GLU A 126 8.56 -5.93 7.58
N LEU A 127 7.52 -5.18 7.96
CA LEU A 127 6.75 -5.44 9.19
C LEU A 127 6.02 -6.79 9.18
N LEU A 128 5.62 -7.26 8.01
CA LEU A 128 5.03 -8.59 7.81
C LEU A 128 6.09 -9.70 7.75
N SER A 129 7.40 -9.37 7.81
CA SER A 129 8.52 -10.30 7.67
C SER A 129 8.49 -11.09 6.36
N VAL A 130 8.13 -10.43 5.27
CA VAL A 130 7.98 -11.04 3.95
C VAL A 130 9.10 -10.60 3.03
N ASN A 131 9.76 -11.56 2.37
CA ASN A 131 10.75 -11.27 1.35
C ASN A 131 10.12 -10.77 0.06
N TYR A 132 10.74 -9.80 -0.59
CA TYR A 132 10.27 -9.23 -1.85
C TYR A 132 11.41 -8.92 -2.81
N LYS A 133 11.09 -8.78 -4.09
CA LYS A 133 12.01 -8.34 -5.14
C LYS A 133 11.60 -6.96 -5.66
N LYS A 134 12.56 -6.18 -6.14
CA LYS A 134 12.30 -4.83 -6.65
C LYS A 134 12.47 -4.77 -8.15
N ILE A 135 11.59 -4.03 -8.80
CA ILE A 135 11.76 -3.55 -10.17
C ILE A 135 12.07 -2.05 -10.14
N GLN A 136 12.66 -1.53 -11.19
CA GLN A 136 13.04 -0.12 -11.26
C GLN A 136 11.91 0.73 -11.84
N ARG A 137 11.67 1.91 -11.27
CA ARG A 137 10.92 2.98 -11.89
C ARG A 137 11.92 3.91 -12.57
N ILE A 138 11.86 4.04 -13.91
CA ILE A 138 12.85 4.77 -14.72
C ILE A 138 12.34 6.12 -15.23
N LYS A 139 11.06 6.45 -15.02
CA LYS A 139 10.50 7.75 -15.37
C LYS A 139 9.58 8.25 -14.27
N ASP A 140 9.75 9.51 -13.90
CA ASP A 140 8.75 10.23 -13.12
C ASP A 140 7.63 10.69 -14.03
N THR A 141 6.46 10.08 -13.87
CA THR A 141 5.25 10.60 -14.52
C THR A 141 4.79 11.82 -13.73
N LYS A 142 5.29 13.02 -14.12
CA LYS A 142 4.80 14.30 -13.58
C LYS A 142 3.28 14.35 -13.68
N HIS A 143 2.66 14.94 -12.68
CA HIS A 143 1.21 15.09 -12.54
C HIS A 143 0.46 15.15 -13.86
N MET A 144 -0.31 14.10 -14.18
CA MET A 144 -1.10 13.99 -15.41
C MET A 144 -2.22 15.04 -15.53
N TYR A 145 -2.41 15.88 -14.51
CA TYR A 145 -3.42 16.95 -14.48
C TYR A 145 -3.05 18.17 -15.35
N SER A 146 -1.78 18.35 -15.71
CA SER A 146 -1.33 19.51 -16.52
C SER A 146 -1.31 19.26 -18.04
N LEU A 147 -1.54 18.04 -18.52
CA LEU A 147 -1.52 17.73 -19.95
C LEU A 147 -2.95 17.62 -20.50
N LYS A 148 -3.39 18.64 -21.23
CA LYS A 148 -4.70 18.70 -21.90
C LYS A 148 -4.88 17.71 -23.07
N ASP A 149 -3.84 16.92 -23.42
CA ASP A 149 -3.84 16.08 -24.62
C ASP A 149 -3.87 14.58 -24.26
N VAL A 150 -4.99 13.90 -24.57
CA VAL A 150 -5.26 12.49 -24.32
C VAL A 150 -4.23 11.57 -25.03
N LYS A 151 -3.76 11.94 -26.24
CA LYS A 151 -2.78 11.17 -27.01
C LYS A 151 -1.37 11.26 -26.38
N LYS A 152 -1.02 12.37 -25.75
CA LYS A 152 0.24 12.51 -24.98
C LYS A 152 0.20 11.75 -23.66
N ARG A 153 -0.99 11.57 -23.05
CA ARG A 153 -1.17 10.73 -21.84
C ARG A 153 -0.82 9.27 -22.11
N ALA A 154 -1.31 8.71 -23.23
CA ALA A 154 -1.04 7.32 -23.62
C ALA A 154 0.45 7.04 -23.93
N LYS A 155 1.16 8.02 -24.53
CA LYS A 155 2.59 7.91 -24.83
C LYS A 155 3.50 8.05 -23.61
N ASN A 156 3.09 8.83 -22.57
CA ASN A 156 3.88 9.05 -21.36
C ASN A 156 3.84 7.87 -20.38
N VAL A 157 2.92 6.92 -20.53
CA VAL A 157 2.79 5.75 -19.65
C VAL A 157 3.66 4.58 -20.16
N LYS A 158 4.15 4.60 -21.39
CA LYS A 158 5.01 3.55 -21.93
C LYS A 158 6.42 3.67 -21.35
N ASN A 159 6.96 2.53 -20.87
CA ASN A 159 8.30 2.38 -20.31
C ASN A 159 8.57 3.22 -19.03
N VAL A 160 7.63 3.20 -18.08
CA VAL A 160 7.82 3.81 -16.75
C VAL A 160 8.63 2.90 -15.84
N PHE A 161 8.50 1.60 -16.03
CA PHE A 161 9.16 0.57 -15.24
C PHE A 161 10.18 -0.21 -16.08
N LYS A 162 11.18 -0.79 -15.42
CA LYS A 162 12.17 -1.69 -16.02
C LYS A 162 12.36 -2.90 -15.13
N ASN A 163 12.10 -4.08 -15.70
CA ASN A 163 12.34 -5.36 -15.06
C ASN A 163 13.73 -5.90 -15.45
N LYS A 164 14.43 -6.47 -14.46
CA LYS A 164 15.68 -7.23 -14.65
C LYS A 164 15.60 -8.61 -13.99
N LEU A 165 14.45 -8.98 -13.45
CA LEU A 165 14.24 -10.26 -12.77
C LEU A 165 13.84 -11.31 -13.81
N ASN A 166 14.33 -12.53 -13.64
CA ASN A 166 13.78 -13.69 -14.33
C ASN A 166 12.58 -14.21 -13.51
N LEU A 167 11.39 -14.04 -14.06
CA LEU A 167 10.10 -14.41 -13.45
C LEU A 167 9.33 -15.43 -14.28
N THR A 168 9.97 -16.03 -15.30
CA THR A 168 9.39 -17.06 -16.15
C THR A 168 8.90 -18.22 -15.29
N ASP A 169 7.68 -18.72 -15.58
CA ASP A 169 6.99 -19.79 -14.86
C ASP A 169 6.71 -19.49 -13.37
N LYS A 170 6.62 -18.19 -12.97
CA LYS A 170 6.38 -17.77 -11.59
C LYS A 170 4.99 -17.21 -11.36
N ASN A 171 4.45 -17.48 -10.16
CA ASN A 171 3.31 -16.79 -9.60
C ASN A 171 3.80 -15.51 -8.90
N VAL A 172 3.51 -14.35 -9.48
CA VAL A 172 4.00 -13.06 -9.02
C VAL A 172 2.86 -12.27 -8.37
N LEU A 173 3.12 -11.72 -7.20
CA LEU A 173 2.20 -10.80 -6.52
C LEU A 173 2.74 -9.38 -6.58
N ILE A 174 2.05 -8.49 -7.30
CA ILE A 174 2.28 -7.04 -7.23
C ILE A 174 1.52 -6.50 -6.03
N VAL A 175 2.20 -5.71 -5.18
CA VAL A 175 1.59 -5.14 -3.96
C VAL A 175 1.57 -3.62 -4.03
N ASP A 176 0.38 -3.02 -3.83
CA ASP A 176 0.16 -1.57 -3.79
C ASP A 176 -0.67 -1.17 -2.55
N ASP A 177 -0.71 0.11 -2.23
CA ASP A 177 -1.57 0.62 -1.16
C ASP A 177 -3.02 0.77 -1.64
N VAL A 178 -3.24 1.34 -2.82
CA VAL A 178 -4.57 1.59 -3.38
C VAL A 178 -4.61 1.39 -4.89
N VAL A 179 -5.48 0.52 -5.34
CA VAL A 179 -5.84 0.45 -6.77
C VAL A 179 -7.03 1.37 -7.04
N THR A 180 -6.80 2.38 -7.88
CA THR A 180 -7.85 3.31 -8.33
C THR A 180 -8.26 3.06 -9.78
N SER A 181 -7.46 3.46 -10.75
CA SER A 181 -7.67 3.20 -12.18
C SER A 181 -6.92 1.97 -12.70
N GLY A 182 -6.04 1.38 -11.88
CA GLY A 182 -5.19 0.28 -12.27
C GLY A 182 -4.08 0.63 -13.27
N ALA A 183 -3.92 1.90 -13.65
CA ALA A 183 -2.95 2.31 -14.68
C ALA A 183 -1.49 1.95 -14.31
N THR A 184 -1.10 2.16 -13.07
CA THR A 184 0.23 1.78 -12.56
C THR A 184 0.45 0.27 -12.65
N ILE A 185 -0.55 -0.50 -12.22
CA ILE A 185 -0.49 -1.97 -12.26
C ILE A 185 -0.39 -2.46 -13.70
N ARG A 186 -1.23 -1.96 -14.60
CA ARG A 186 -1.16 -2.34 -16.03
C ARG A 186 0.21 -2.09 -16.63
N SER A 187 0.82 -0.93 -16.34
CA SER A 187 2.17 -0.61 -16.85
C SER A 187 3.27 -1.53 -16.27
N ILE A 188 3.11 -2.03 -15.04
CA ILE A 188 4.01 -3.03 -14.47
C ILE A 188 3.77 -4.40 -15.13
N CYS A 189 2.52 -4.83 -15.29
CA CYS A 189 2.18 -6.09 -15.96
C CYS A 189 2.75 -6.14 -17.37
N GLU A 190 2.53 -5.09 -18.18
CA GLU A 190 3.07 -4.97 -19.54
C GLU A 190 4.60 -5.14 -19.58
N GLU A 191 5.33 -4.56 -18.62
CA GLU A 191 6.78 -4.71 -18.54
C GLU A 191 7.20 -6.12 -18.11
N LEU A 192 6.51 -6.73 -17.14
CA LEU A 192 6.82 -8.08 -16.68
C LEU A 192 6.53 -9.14 -17.76
N GLU A 193 5.38 -9.05 -18.42
CA GLU A 193 4.95 -9.96 -19.49
C GLU A 193 5.83 -9.84 -20.75
N LYS A 194 6.35 -8.64 -21.03
CA LYS A 194 7.28 -8.43 -22.14
C LYS A 194 8.63 -9.13 -21.93
N THR A 195 9.05 -9.29 -20.67
CA THR A 195 10.40 -9.77 -20.31
C THR A 195 10.40 -11.18 -19.75
N ASN A 196 9.26 -11.82 -19.57
CA ASN A 196 9.12 -13.18 -19.01
C ASN A 196 7.99 -13.95 -19.68
N GLU A 197 8.16 -15.27 -19.83
CA GLU A 197 7.16 -16.18 -20.38
C GLU A 197 6.39 -16.88 -19.26
N ASN A 198 5.13 -17.29 -19.51
CA ASN A 198 4.27 -18.05 -18.59
C ASN A 198 4.16 -17.47 -17.17
N ILE A 199 4.25 -16.13 -17.05
CA ILE A 199 4.12 -15.45 -15.77
C ILE A 199 2.63 -15.35 -15.37
N ASN A 200 2.31 -15.75 -14.13
CA ASN A 200 0.98 -15.57 -13.57
C ASN A 200 0.99 -14.41 -12.57
N ILE A 201 0.33 -13.31 -12.95
CA ILE A 201 0.37 -12.08 -12.14
C ILE A 201 -0.93 -11.93 -11.35
N LYS A 202 -0.78 -11.79 -10.04
CA LYS A 202 -1.82 -11.38 -9.09
C LYS A 202 -1.48 -10.02 -8.51
N VAL A 203 -2.49 -9.30 -8.05
CA VAL A 203 -2.34 -7.96 -7.46
C VAL A 203 -2.98 -7.95 -6.08
N PHE A 204 -2.26 -7.45 -5.09
CA PHE A 204 -2.82 -7.17 -3.77
C PHE A 204 -2.76 -5.67 -3.49
N SER A 205 -3.85 -5.13 -2.96
CA SER A 205 -3.87 -3.77 -2.42
C SER A 205 -4.54 -3.72 -1.05
N ILE A 206 -4.12 -2.78 -0.20
CA ILE A 206 -4.80 -2.54 1.08
C ILE A 206 -6.25 -2.14 0.82
N ALA A 207 -6.45 -1.27 -0.17
CA ALA A 207 -7.79 -0.83 -0.56
C ALA A 207 -7.96 -0.71 -2.08
N MET A 208 -9.21 -0.81 -2.53
CA MET A 208 -9.59 -0.67 -3.93
C MET A 208 -10.72 0.35 -4.07
N ALA A 209 -10.63 1.18 -5.09
CA ALA A 209 -11.67 2.19 -5.37
C ALA A 209 -12.96 1.53 -5.89
N ARG A 210 -14.12 1.99 -5.41
CA ARG A 210 -15.43 1.43 -5.74
C ARG A 210 -15.69 1.41 -7.26
N HIS A 211 -15.33 2.47 -7.96
CA HIS A 211 -15.51 2.52 -9.42
C HIS A 211 -14.68 1.47 -10.18
N PHE A 212 -13.51 1.07 -9.65
CA PHE A 212 -12.70 -0.01 -10.24
C PHE A 212 -13.32 -1.38 -9.96
N ILE A 213 -14.01 -1.54 -8.82
CA ILE A 213 -14.70 -2.79 -8.46
C ILE A 213 -15.93 -3.01 -9.36
N ASN A 214 -16.66 -1.93 -9.69
CA ASN A 214 -17.95 -2.00 -10.38
C ASN A 214 -17.82 -2.04 -11.93
N ASN A 215 -16.66 -1.69 -12.48
CA ASN A 215 -16.35 -1.77 -13.92
C ASN A 215 -15.64 -3.08 -14.27
#